data_cda9d6c5d303b1476f3576136cafb4d8
#
_entry.id   cda9d6c5d303b1476f3576136cafb4d8
#
_cell.length_a   1.000
_cell.length_b   1.000
_cell.length_c   1.000
_cell.angle_alpha   90.00
_cell.angle_beta   90.00
_cell.angle_gamma   90.00
#
_symmetry.space_group_name_H-M   'P 1'
#
loop_
_entity.id
_entity.type
_entity.pdbx_description
1 polymer ?
#
loop_
_entity_poly.entity_id
_entity_poly.type
_entity_poly.pdbx_seq_one_letter_code
_entity_poly.pdbx_strand_id
1 'polypeptide(L)'
;MDLPLVSFCMTSYNQREYALMALEAAFRQDYPNMEIIVSDDASTDGSAEALIEFSKKNVQWKDRVKILTSDHNIGCTANYEKLFSAARGELVIAADGDDISEPNRVSRIVEEWLKAGKKASVIFSDGWKIDGAGNVIGRIGRRSVGCPLGACMAFSPRVVLDFPAVTYPSGYQDHIFARRGILIGSVLQLEDHLIRYRVGSGISSVLLNRRMPELRSAKGRAASFCQSIIDVEYWQGKGFIDSVRCRQLCGQFKELIDRNLTFAKLIEGSCFAERLTAYRKLYKHISVDAILRIPYLLPKSLGDFLYGIYGALGFAVRRVSYLRKVKV
;
A
#
# COMPACT_ATOMS: atom_id res chain seq x y z
N MET A 1 -11.53 13.12 28.76
CA MET A 1 -10.63 12.02 28.33
C MET A 1 -9.47 12.65 27.58
N ASP A 2 -8.24 12.29 27.95
CA ASP A 2 -7.09 12.79 27.20
C ASP A 2 -7.12 12.23 25.78
N LEU A 3 -6.87 13.08 24.81
CA LEU A 3 -6.79 12.68 23.40
C LEU A 3 -5.55 11.78 23.21
N PRO A 4 -5.64 10.62 22.54
CA PRO A 4 -4.49 9.76 22.30
C PRO A 4 -3.44 10.47 21.44
N LEU A 5 -2.16 10.21 21.70
CA LEU A 5 -1.10 10.67 20.79
C LEU A 5 -1.19 9.90 19.46
N VAL A 6 -1.13 10.62 18.35
CA VAL A 6 -1.11 10.07 16.99
C VAL A 6 0.21 10.41 16.32
N SER A 7 0.84 9.43 15.67
CA SER A 7 2.01 9.66 14.84
C SER A 7 1.58 9.74 13.36
N PHE A 8 1.72 10.91 12.75
CA PHE A 8 1.57 11.09 11.31
C PHE A 8 2.90 10.78 10.63
N CYS A 9 2.98 9.65 9.94
CA CYS A 9 4.21 9.08 9.37
C CYS A 9 4.19 9.23 7.84
N MET A 10 5.10 10.04 7.29
CA MET A 10 5.19 10.34 5.87
C MET A 10 6.51 9.85 5.28
N THR A 11 6.44 9.08 4.18
CA THR A 11 7.63 8.72 3.38
C THR A 11 7.90 9.77 2.31
N SER A 12 9.17 9.93 1.91
CA SER A 12 9.60 10.79 0.81
C SER A 12 10.75 10.12 0.05
N TYR A 13 10.73 10.22 -1.29
CA TYR A 13 11.85 9.86 -2.15
C TYR A 13 11.74 10.52 -3.51
N ASN A 14 12.63 11.49 -3.82
CA ASN A 14 12.69 12.22 -5.09
C ASN A 14 11.33 12.83 -5.50
N GLN A 15 10.69 13.57 -4.58
CA GLN A 15 9.34 14.14 -4.74
C GLN A 15 9.27 15.57 -4.18
N ARG A 16 10.34 16.37 -4.32
CA ARG A 16 10.52 17.64 -3.62
C ARG A 16 9.29 18.53 -3.52
N GLU A 17 8.65 18.84 -4.65
CA GLU A 17 7.49 19.74 -4.67
C GLU A 17 6.27 19.12 -3.99
N TYR A 18 6.01 17.85 -4.27
CA TYR A 18 4.87 17.14 -3.68
C TYR A 18 5.08 16.88 -2.19
N ALA A 19 6.30 16.55 -1.77
CA ALA A 19 6.61 16.30 -0.36
C ALA A 19 6.40 17.54 0.52
N LEU A 20 6.67 18.74 -0.01
CA LEU A 20 6.35 19.98 0.69
C LEU A 20 4.83 20.18 0.82
N MET A 21 4.05 19.91 -0.23
CA MET A 21 2.58 19.97 -0.17
C MET A 21 2.00 18.95 0.81
N ALA A 22 2.55 17.74 0.83
CA ALA A 22 2.14 16.68 1.75
C ALA A 22 2.45 17.05 3.22
N LEU A 23 3.63 17.61 3.49
CA LEU A 23 4.00 18.09 4.83
C LEU A 23 3.15 19.28 5.27
N GLU A 24 2.84 20.20 4.36
CA GLU A 24 1.91 21.31 4.64
C GLU A 24 0.51 20.78 5.00
N ALA A 25 0.01 19.76 4.30
CA ALA A 25 -1.26 19.11 4.62
C ALA A 25 -1.22 18.41 5.99
N ALA A 26 -0.07 17.83 6.38
CA ALA A 26 0.12 17.28 7.72
C ALA A 26 0.08 18.39 8.81
N PHE A 27 0.64 19.57 8.55
CA PHE A 27 0.56 20.70 9.47
C PHE A 27 -0.84 21.30 9.61
N ARG A 28 -1.72 21.09 8.63
CA ARG A 28 -3.10 21.57 8.63
C ARG A 28 -4.10 20.58 9.26
N GLN A 29 -3.63 19.46 9.80
CA GLN A 29 -4.53 18.53 10.50
C GLN A 29 -5.17 19.19 11.72
N ASP A 30 -6.46 18.95 11.91
CA ASP A 30 -7.28 19.52 12.97
C ASP A 30 -7.18 18.80 14.33
N TYR A 31 -6.24 17.84 14.44
CA TYR A 31 -6.03 17.04 15.63
C TYR A 31 -4.84 17.56 16.47
N PRO A 32 -5.08 17.97 17.74
CA PRO A 32 -4.07 18.71 18.49
C PRO A 32 -2.95 17.84 19.09
N ASN A 33 -3.23 16.56 19.45
CA ASN A 33 -2.25 15.67 20.10
C ASN A 33 -1.57 14.76 19.05
N MET A 34 -0.75 15.36 18.21
CA MET A 34 -0.09 14.68 17.08
C MET A 34 1.39 15.04 17.00
N GLU A 35 2.21 14.04 16.65
CA GLU A 35 3.56 14.23 16.14
C GLU A 35 3.61 13.92 14.63
N ILE A 36 4.52 14.53 13.92
CA ILE A 36 4.77 14.27 12.50
C ILE A 36 6.17 13.72 12.35
N ILE A 37 6.30 12.58 11.70
CA ILE A 37 7.59 11.96 11.39
C ILE A 37 7.66 11.80 9.88
N VAL A 38 8.67 12.41 9.26
CA VAL A 38 8.96 12.26 7.84
C VAL A 38 10.24 11.46 7.69
N SER A 39 10.27 10.49 6.79
CA SER A 39 11.50 9.80 6.44
C SER A 39 11.80 9.95 4.95
N ASP A 40 12.89 10.65 4.65
CA ASP A 40 13.43 10.75 3.31
C ASP A 40 14.42 9.62 3.05
N ASP A 41 14.20 8.89 1.94
CA ASP A 41 14.95 7.68 1.59
C ASP A 41 16.14 7.97 0.68
N ALA A 42 17.00 8.92 1.11
CA ALA A 42 18.16 9.40 0.37
C ALA A 42 17.80 10.04 -0.98
N SER A 43 16.90 11.01 -0.97
CA SER A 43 16.57 11.79 -2.17
C SER A 43 17.77 12.54 -2.71
N THR A 44 17.84 12.66 -4.04
CA THR A 44 18.91 13.39 -4.77
C THR A 44 18.41 14.67 -5.43
N ASP A 45 17.13 14.99 -5.29
CA ASP A 45 16.46 16.15 -5.89
C ASP A 45 16.34 17.37 -4.95
N GLY A 46 16.94 17.28 -3.75
CA GLY A 46 16.85 18.31 -2.71
C GLY A 46 15.58 18.23 -1.86
N SER A 47 14.87 17.08 -1.88
CA SER A 47 13.68 16.85 -1.04
C SER A 47 14.00 16.95 0.44
N ALA A 48 15.05 16.29 0.91
CA ALA A 48 15.42 16.25 2.32
C ALA A 48 15.70 17.65 2.88
N GLU A 49 16.53 18.43 2.18
CA GLU A 49 16.89 19.80 2.56
C GLU A 49 15.65 20.70 2.59
N ALA A 50 14.78 20.60 1.58
CA ALA A 50 13.57 21.38 1.49
C ALA A 50 12.58 21.07 2.62
N LEU A 51 12.41 19.80 2.99
CA LEU A 51 11.58 19.36 4.11
C LEU A 51 12.13 19.87 5.45
N ILE A 52 13.45 19.79 5.67
CA ILE A 52 14.12 20.30 6.86
C ILE A 52 13.93 21.83 6.97
N GLU A 53 14.16 22.56 5.88
CA GLU A 53 13.99 24.01 5.86
C GLU A 53 12.53 24.42 6.13
N PHE A 54 11.59 23.75 5.47
CA PHE A 54 10.16 24.00 5.65
C PHE A 54 9.71 23.75 7.10
N SER A 55 10.18 22.66 7.71
CA SER A 55 9.86 22.34 9.11
C SER A 55 10.40 23.39 10.07
N LYS A 56 11.60 23.92 9.86
CA LYS A 56 12.22 24.99 10.67
C LYS A 56 11.46 26.32 10.59
N LYS A 57 10.89 26.64 9.43
CA LYS A 57 10.07 27.85 9.25
C LYS A 57 8.71 27.79 9.97
N ASN A 58 8.22 26.60 10.23
CA ASN A 58 6.94 26.37 10.91
C ASN A 58 7.15 26.17 12.43
N VAL A 59 7.51 27.23 13.12
CA VAL A 59 7.95 27.22 14.55
C VAL A 59 6.93 26.55 15.48
N GLN A 60 5.62 26.65 15.21
CA GLN A 60 4.57 26.00 16.00
C GLN A 60 4.64 24.47 16.00
N TRP A 61 5.36 23.87 15.05
CA TRP A 61 5.56 22.43 14.93
C TRP A 61 6.93 21.96 15.40
N LYS A 62 7.85 22.87 15.78
CA LYS A 62 9.26 22.61 16.08
C LYS A 62 9.51 21.39 16.96
N ASP A 63 8.70 21.22 18.01
CA ASP A 63 8.87 20.13 18.99
C ASP A 63 8.05 18.86 18.65
N ARG A 64 7.26 18.92 17.55
CA ARG A 64 6.35 17.85 17.14
C ARG A 64 6.65 17.29 15.75
N VAL A 65 7.65 17.83 15.07
CA VAL A 65 8.11 17.35 13.75
C VAL A 65 9.50 16.75 13.85
N LYS A 66 9.69 15.60 13.26
CA LYS A 66 10.98 14.94 13.13
C LYS A 66 11.20 14.55 11.66
N ILE A 67 12.28 15.02 11.06
CA ILE A 67 12.72 14.62 9.73
C ILE A 67 13.86 13.63 9.87
N LEU A 68 13.67 12.42 9.35
CA LEU A 68 14.68 11.36 9.27
C LEU A 68 15.22 11.31 7.86
N THR A 69 16.53 11.14 7.70
CA THR A 69 17.19 10.94 6.42
C THR A 69 17.93 9.61 6.41
N SER A 70 18.14 9.03 5.26
CA SER A 70 18.97 7.85 5.06
C SER A 70 20.22 8.20 4.26
N ASP A 71 21.33 7.51 4.48
CA ASP A 71 22.58 7.72 3.74
C ASP A 71 22.52 7.11 2.33
N HIS A 72 21.66 6.14 2.13
CA HIS A 72 21.36 5.50 0.84
C HIS A 72 19.89 5.06 0.79
N ASN A 73 19.38 4.83 -0.41
CA ASN A 73 18.02 4.35 -0.59
C ASN A 73 17.85 2.93 -0.04
N ILE A 74 17.06 2.79 1.02
CA ILE A 74 16.78 1.52 1.71
C ILE A 74 15.50 0.85 1.20
N GLY A 75 14.74 1.56 0.37
CA GLY A 75 13.48 1.10 -0.22
C GLY A 75 12.25 1.31 0.66
N CYS A 76 11.10 1.38 -0.01
CA CYS A 76 9.83 1.78 0.59
C CYS A 76 9.47 1.01 1.87
N THR A 77 9.61 -0.31 1.87
CA THR A 77 9.26 -1.15 3.03
C THR A 77 10.12 -0.84 4.25
N ALA A 78 11.45 -0.79 4.10
CA ALA A 78 12.37 -0.49 5.19
C ALA A 78 12.20 0.96 5.67
N ASN A 79 11.88 1.89 4.76
CA ASN A 79 11.61 3.27 5.10
C ASN A 79 10.34 3.41 5.96
N TYR A 80 9.28 2.64 5.66
CA TYR A 80 8.10 2.57 6.52
C TYR A 80 8.39 1.92 7.89
N GLU A 81 9.19 0.85 7.94
CA GLU A 81 9.58 0.24 9.23
C GLU A 81 10.39 1.23 10.09
N LYS A 82 11.28 2.00 9.48
CA LYS A 82 12.04 3.08 10.14
C LYS A 82 11.09 4.15 10.73
N LEU A 83 10.09 4.59 9.94
CA LEU A 83 9.08 5.55 10.40
C LEU A 83 8.29 5.02 11.58
N PHE A 84 7.73 3.82 11.47
CA PHE A 84 6.87 3.25 12.50
C PHE A 84 7.64 2.92 13.78
N SER A 85 8.91 2.53 13.66
CA SER A 85 9.79 2.32 14.82
C SER A 85 10.13 3.63 15.55
N ALA A 86 10.07 4.76 14.87
CA ALA A 86 10.27 6.08 15.46
C ALA A 86 8.98 6.68 16.05
N ALA A 87 7.82 6.12 15.72
CA ALA A 87 6.51 6.58 16.16
C ALA A 87 6.27 6.29 17.65
N ARG A 88 5.70 7.27 18.36
CA ARG A 88 5.34 7.16 19.80
C ARG A 88 3.84 7.14 20.00
N GLY A 89 3.06 7.42 18.97
CA GLY A 89 1.61 7.47 19.01
C GLY A 89 0.97 6.11 19.25
N GLU A 90 -0.19 6.10 19.86
CA GLU A 90 -1.03 4.91 20.00
C GLU A 90 -1.60 4.44 18.64
N LEU A 91 -1.66 5.35 17.68
CA LEU A 91 -2.09 5.14 16.29
C LEU A 91 -1.11 5.80 15.33
N VAL A 92 -0.81 5.14 14.22
CA VAL A 92 0.03 5.64 13.13
C VAL A 92 -0.84 5.92 11.92
N ILE A 93 -0.78 7.13 11.38
CA ILE A 93 -1.37 7.51 10.10
C ILE A 93 -0.26 7.39 9.05
N ALA A 94 -0.42 6.48 8.08
CA ALA A 94 0.52 6.36 6.98
C ALA A 94 0.23 7.42 5.89
N ALA A 95 1.27 8.04 5.38
CA ALA A 95 1.17 9.03 4.30
C ALA A 95 2.33 8.87 3.31
N ASP A 96 2.07 9.10 2.04
CA ASP A 96 3.08 9.14 0.98
C ASP A 96 3.38 10.60 0.61
N GLY A 97 4.62 10.89 0.23
CA GLY A 97 5.11 12.25 -0.03
C GLY A 97 4.55 12.89 -1.30
N ASP A 98 3.76 12.18 -2.10
CA ASP A 98 3.07 12.72 -3.29
C ASP A 98 1.56 12.88 -3.09
N ASP A 99 1.03 12.51 -1.92
CA ASP A 99 -0.39 12.55 -1.61
C ASP A 99 -0.74 13.69 -0.65
N ILE A 100 -2.01 14.13 -0.66
CA ILE A 100 -2.50 15.20 0.20
C ILE A 100 -3.54 14.64 1.17
N SER A 101 -3.30 14.74 2.47
CA SER A 101 -4.27 14.41 3.50
C SER A 101 -5.30 15.53 3.66
N GLU A 102 -6.59 15.16 3.75
CA GLU A 102 -7.63 16.14 4.09
C GLU A 102 -7.45 16.66 5.53
N PRO A 103 -7.80 17.90 5.82
CA PRO A 103 -7.53 18.50 7.13
C PRO A 103 -8.12 17.75 8.33
N ASN A 104 -9.24 17.07 8.14
CA ASN A 104 -9.93 16.28 9.16
C ASN A 104 -9.55 14.80 9.17
N ARG A 105 -8.48 14.40 8.46
CA ARG A 105 -8.14 12.96 8.33
C ARG A 105 -7.83 12.33 9.68
N VAL A 106 -6.99 12.98 10.47
CA VAL A 106 -6.56 12.43 11.76
C VAL A 106 -7.72 12.38 12.74
N SER A 107 -8.47 13.48 12.90
CA SER A 107 -9.60 13.56 13.83
C SER A 107 -10.69 12.53 13.52
N ARG A 108 -11.05 12.37 12.24
CA ARG A 108 -12.06 11.38 11.81
C ARG A 108 -11.63 9.94 12.08
N ILE A 109 -10.37 9.61 11.76
CA ILE A 109 -9.84 8.27 12.02
C ILE A 109 -9.81 7.99 13.54
N VAL A 110 -9.36 8.95 14.35
CA VAL A 110 -9.30 8.80 15.81
C VAL A 110 -10.69 8.66 16.41
N GLU A 111 -11.66 9.47 15.97
CA GLU A 111 -13.05 9.40 16.43
C GLU A 111 -13.62 7.98 16.25
N GLU A 112 -13.53 7.43 15.06
CA GLU A 112 -14.05 6.09 14.76
C GLU A 112 -13.24 4.98 15.48
N TRP A 113 -11.94 5.15 15.62
CA TRP A 113 -11.10 4.24 16.39
C TRP A 113 -11.46 4.22 17.86
N LEU A 114 -11.75 5.38 18.47
CA LEU A 114 -12.23 5.49 19.85
C LEU A 114 -13.62 4.86 20.02
N LYS A 115 -14.57 5.11 19.08
CA LYS A 115 -15.90 4.45 19.07
C LYS A 115 -15.77 2.92 19.01
N ALA A 116 -14.78 2.40 18.27
CA ALA A 116 -14.46 0.98 18.23
C ALA A 116 -13.70 0.47 19.47
N GLY A 117 -13.56 1.28 20.53
CA GLY A 117 -12.86 0.93 21.76
C GLY A 117 -11.38 0.69 21.58
N LYS A 118 -10.73 1.34 20.64
CA LYS A 118 -9.30 1.19 20.25
C LYS A 118 -8.91 -0.22 19.78
N LYS A 119 -9.89 -1.06 19.39
CA LYS A 119 -9.66 -2.47 19.00
C LYS A 119 -9.19 -2.63 17.56
N ALA A 120 -9.41 -1.63 16.73
CA ALA A 120 -8.94 -1.68 15.34
C ALA A 120 -7.42 -1.50 15.27
N SER A 121 -6.77 -2.46 14.65
CA SER A 121 -5.32 -2.48 14.41
C SER A 121 -4.96 -2.04 12.98
N VAL A 122 -5.94 -2.07 12.09
CA VAL A 122 -5.88 -1.51 10.74
C VAL A 122 -7.15 -0.75 10.45
N ILE A 123 -7.02 0.46 9.92
CA ILE A 123 -8.13 1.32 9.55
C ILE A 123 -7.92 1.73 8.09
N PHE A 124 -8.95 1.57 7.28
CA PHE A 124 -8.97 2.02 5.89
C PHE A 124 -9.90 3.21 5.75
N SER A 125 -9.51 4.19 4.96
CA SER A 125 -10.38 5.26 4.47
C SER A 125 -10.50 5.21 2.96
N ASP A 126 -11.49 5.88 2.40
CA ASP A 126 -11.57 6.17 0.99
C ASP A 126 -10.83 7.46 0.64
N GLY A 127 -10.77 7.80 -0.64
CA GLY A 127 -10.09 9.00 -1.10
C GLY A 127 -10.40 9.37 -2.55
N TRP A 128 -9.92 10.52 -2.93
CA TRP A 128 -9.99 11.04 -4.28
C TRP A 128 -8.72 10.72 -5.05
N LYS A 129 -8.82 10.47 -6.35
CA LYS A 129 -7.68 10.47 -7.26
C LYS A 129 -7.49 11.90 -7.77
N ILE A 130 -6.24 12.37 -7.76
CA ILE A 130 -5.86 13.66 -8.33
C ILE A 130 -4.79 13.48 -9.41
N ASP A 131 -4.74 14.41 -10.36
CA ASP A 131 -3.66 14.51 -11.34
C ASP A 131 -2.42 15.22 -10.77
N GLY A 132 -1.38 15.45 -11.60
CA GLY A 132 -0.16 16.16 -11.21
C GLY A 132 -0.42 17.59 -10.73
N ALA A 133 -1.46 18.25 -11.25
CA ALA A 133 -1.86 19.60 -10.85
C ALA A 133 -2.75 19.65 -9.58
N GLY A 134 -3.18 18.49 -9.07
CA GLY A 134 -4.07 18.40 -7.90
C GLY A 134 -5.55 18.40 -8.21
N ASN A 135 -5.97 18.37 -9.49
CA ASN A 135 -7.37 18.29 -9.87
C ASN A 135 -7.95 16.90 -9.61
N VAL A 136 -9.16 16.82 -9.09
CA VAL A 136 -9.84 15.55 -8.85
C VAL A 136 -10.26 14.92 -10.18
N ILE A 137 -9.75 13.70 -10.43
CA ILE A 137 -10.02 12.92 -11.65
C ILE A 137 -10.83 11.64 -11.38
N GLY A 138 -11.19 11.37 -10.14
CA GLY A 138 -12.01 10.21 -9.78
C GLY A 138 -11.93 9.82 -8.32
N ARG A 139 -12.45 8.64 -7.99
CA ARG A 139 -12.40 8.06 -6.63
C ARG A 139 -11.41 6.90 -6.60
N ILE A 140 -10.76 6.68 -5.45
CA ILE A 140 -9.88 5.53 -5.24
C ILE A 140 -10.69 4.24 -5.24
N GLY A 141 -11.89 4.26 -4.69
CA GLY A 141 -12.72 3.10 -4.39
C GLY A 141 -12.32 2.40 -3.09
N ARG A 142 -13.23 1.59 -2.59
CA ARG A 142 -13.12 0.96 -1.27
C ARG A 142 -11.84 0.13 -1.13
N ARG A 143 -11.10 0.39 -0.07
CA ARG A 143 -9.90 -0.37 0.30
C ARG A 143 -10.26 -1.50 1.26
N SER A 144 -9.41 -2.51 1.32
CA SER A 144 -9.57 -3.65 2.22
C SER A 144 -8.23 -4.36 2.39
N VAL A 145 -8.15 -5.32 3.28
CA VAL A 145 -6.94 -6.15 3.44
C VAL A 145 -6.53 -6.88 2.16
N GLY A 146 -7.49 -7.24 1.32
CA GLY A 146 -7.22 -7.87 0.02
C GLY A 146 -6.78 -6.88 -1.08
N CYS A 147 -7.04 -5.58 -0.88
CA CYS A 147 -6.68 -4.51 -1.80
C CYS A 147 -6.29 -3.24 -1.02
N PRO A 148 -5.23 -3.30 -0.21
CA PRO A 148 -4.78 -2.15 0.57
C PRO A 148 -4.18 -1.08 -0.34
N LEU A 149 -4.10 0.13 0.19
CA LEU A 149 -3.33 1.24 -0.33
C LEU A 149 -2.76 1.98 0.87
N GLY A 150 -1.45 1.98 1.04
CA GLY A 150 -0.75 2.50 2.21
C GLY A 150 -1.19 3.90 2.60
N ALA A 151 -1.27 4.77 1.60
CA ALA A 151 -1.73 6.15 1.76
C ALA A 151 -3.14 6.29 2.38
N CYS A 152 -4.02 5.31 2.23
CA CYS A 152 -5.40 5.31 2.77
C CYS A 152 -5.50 4.62 4.14
N MET A 153 -4.38 4.30 4.80
CA MET A 153 -4.39 3.43 5.97
C MET A 153 -3.90 4.15 7.23
N ALA A 154 -4.44 3.68 8.35
CA ALA A 154 -3.86 3.90 9.68
C ALA A 154 -3.66 2.55 10.36
N PHE A 155 -2.69 2.49 11.27
CA PHE A 155 -2.26 1.26 11.90
C PHE A 155 -2.03 1.42 13.39
N SER A 156 -2.26 0.35 14.15
CA SER A 156 -1.59 0.18 15.44
C SER A 156 -0.08 0.03 15.21
N PRO A 157 0.80 0.71 15.94
CA PRO A 157 2.25 0.56 15.80
C PRO A 157 2.71 -0.90 16.01
N ARG A 158 1.91 -1.72 16.67
CA ARG A 158 2.14 -3.15 16.88
C ARG A 158 2.31 -3.95 15.58
N VAL A 159 1.80 -3.47 14.42
CA VAL A 159 2.01 -4.14 13.12
C VAL A 159 3.49 -4.18 12.68
N VAL A 160 4.33 -3.35 13.31
CA VAL A 160 5.78 -3.38 13.15
C VAL A 160 6.46 -3.91 14.41
N LEU A 161 6.10 -3.40 15.58
CA LEU A 161 6.80 -3.67 16.83
C LEU A 161 6.65 -5.12 17.34
N ASP A 162 5.52 -5.77 17.07
CA ASP A 162 5.23 -7.13 17.54
C ASP A 162 5.65 -8.22 16.53
N PHE A 163 6.29 -7.85 15.42
CA PHE A 163 6.65 -8.77 14.34
C PHE A 163 8.14 -8.69 14.00
N PRO A 164 8.71 -9.74 13.37
CA PRO A 164 10.06 -9.67 12.86
C PRO A 164 10.16 -8.63 11.73
N ALA A 165 11.35 -8.10 11.52
CA ALA A 165 11.62 -7.20 10.39
C ALA A 165 11.23 -7.85 9.05
N VAL A 166 10.81 -7.05 8.08
CA VAL A 166 10.47 -7.56 6.76
C VAL A 166 11.73 -7.96 6.00
N THR A 167 11.90 -9.24 5.76
CA THR A 167 13.07 -9.81 5.07
C THR A 167 12.92 -9.88 3.56
N TYR A 168 11.67 -9.88 3.05
CA TYR A 168 11.40 -9.90 1.62
C TYR A 168 11.12 -8.49 1.10
N PRO A 169 12.04 -7.88 0.33
CA PRO A 169 11.82 -6.57 -0.27
C PRO A 169 10.72 -6.69 -1.33
N SER A 170 9.49 -6.39 -0.95
CA SER A 170 8.32 -6.61 -1.79
C SER A 170 7.80 -5.35 -2.46
N GLY A 171 8.04 -4.16 -1.89
CA GLY A 171 7.32 -2.94 -2.24
C GLY A 171 5.80 -3.04 -2.01
N TYR A 172 5.37 -4.01 -1.19
CA TYR A 172 3.98 -4.29 -0.81
C TYR A 172 3.83 -4.28 0.72
N GLN A 173 4.45 -3.30 1.38
CA GLN A 173 4.40 -3.12 2.83
C GLN A 173 2.97 -2.96 3.34
N ASP A 174 2.11 -2.28 2.59
CA ASP A 174 0.69 -2.11 2.88
C ASP A 174 -0.03 -3.46 2.99
N HIS A 175 0.26 -4.41 2.11
CA HIS A 175 -0.26 -5.77 2.19
C HIS A 175 0.26 -6.53 3.40
N ILE A 176 1.54 -6.37 3.75
CA ILE A 176 2.15 -7.03 4.91
C ILE A 176 1.53 -6.47 6.20
N PHE A 177 1.54 -5.15 6.36
CA PHE A 177 1.02 -4.49 7.57
C PHE A 177 -0.49 -4.70 7.74
N ALA A 178 -1.27 -4.71 6.65
CA ALA A 178 -2.68 -5.04 6.71
C ALA A 178 -2.92 -6.47 7.23
N ARG A 179 -2.14 -7.46 6.79
CA ARG A 179 -2.27 -8.85 7.27
C ARG A 179 -1.79 -9.03 8.70
N ARG A 180 -0.69 -8.37 9.10
CA ARG A 180 -0.26 -8.30 10.50
C ARG A 180 -1.36 -7.72 11.39
N GLY A 181 -2.00 -6.66 10.92
CA GLY A 181 -3.11 -6.03 11.64
C GLY A 181 -4.26 -6.99 11.94
N ILE A 182 -4.65 -7.86 11.00
CA ILE A 182 -5.70 -8.87 11.26
C ILE A 182 -5.28 -9.89 12.33
N LEU A 183 -4.00 -10.19 12.43
CA LEU A 183 -3.52 -11.12 13.47
C LEU A 183 -3.62 -10.51 14.86
N ILE A 184 -3.43 -9.19 15.01
CA ILE A 184 -3.36 -8.53 16.32
C ILE A 184 -4.65 -7.83 16.77
N GLY A 185 -5.62 -7.63 15.85
CA GLY A 185 -6.86 -6.93 16.21
C GLY A 185 -7.89 -6.97 15.09
N SER A 186 -8.76 -5.98 15.09
CA SER A 186 -9.84 -5.87 14.10
C SER A 186 -9.50 -4.86 12.98
N VAL A 187 -10.28 -4.93 11.91
CA VAL A 187 -10.23 -3.99 10.79
C VAL A 187 -11.41 -3.04 10.89
N LEU A 188 -11.15 -1.75 10.74
CA LEU A 188 -12.16 -0.71 10.63
C LEU A 188 -12.15 -0.13 9.21
N GLN A 189 -13.33 0.09 8.66
CA GLN A 189 -13.51 0.67 7.33
C GLN A 189 -14.31 1.96 7.45
N LEU A 190 -13.72 3.08 7.01
CA LEU A 190 -14.38 4.37 6.88
C LEU A 190 -14.76 4.61 5.43
N GLU A 191 -15.92 5.22 5.21
CA GLU A 191 -16.37 5.66 3.88
C GLU A 191 -15.96 7.11 3.58
N ASP A 192 -15.35 7.77 4.56
CA ASP A 192 -14.84 9.12 4.44
C ASP A 192 -13.69 9.19 3.43
N HIS A 193 -13.72 10.20 2.56
CA HIS A 193 -12.67 10.49 1.60
C HIS A 193 -11.61 11.38 2.26
N LEU A 194 -10.63 10.78 2.89
CA LEU A 194 -9.67 11.46 3.77
C LEU A 194 -8.32 11.72 3.13
N ILE A 195 -8.16 11.34 1.85
CA ILE A 195 -6.91 11.53 1.13
C ILE A 195 -7.16 11.91 -0.33
N ARG A 196 -6.27 12.69 -0.91
CA ARG A 196 -6.13 12.95 -2.35
C ARG A 196 -4.90 12.23 -2.84
N TYR A 197 -5.13 11.08 -3.46
CA TYR A 197 -4.11 10.19 -4.01
C TYR A 197 -3.67 10.65 -5.39
N ARG A 198 -2.40 10.99 -5.55
CA ARG A 198 -1.83 11.46 -6.81
C ARG A 198 -1.53 10.32 -7.76
N VAL A 199 -2.08 10.41 -8.96
CA VAL A 199 -1.87 9.41 -10.02
C VAL A 199 -0.86 9.98 -11.02
N GLY A 200 0.16 9.19 -11.34
CA GLY A 200 1.13 9.56 -12.36
C GLY A 200 2.45 10.16 -11.85
N SER A 201 2.64 10.30 -10.53
CA SER A 201 3.85 10.86 -9.92
C SER A 201 4.72 9.86 -9.16
N GLY A 202 4.14 8.77 -8.65
CA GLY A 202 4.83 7.78 -7.81
C GLY A 202 5.50 6.63 -8.58
N ILE A 203 6.18 5.76 -7.85
CA ILE A 203 6.87 4.56 -8.36
C ILE A 203 5.93 3.67 -9.21
N SER A 204 4.64 3.70 -8.93
CA SER A 204 3.61 2.95 -9.65
C SER A 204 3.29 3.50 -11.05
N SER A 205 3.71 4.71 -11.37
CA SER A 205 3.33 5.42 -12.59
C SER A 205 4.32 5.30 -13.76
N VAL A 206 5.56 4.93 -13.48
CA VAL A 206 6.63 4.92 -14.49
C VAL A 206 6.62 3.62 -15.26
N LEU A 207 5.63 3.42 -16.19
CA LEU A 207 5.75 2.24 -17.04
C LEU A 207 4.95 2.34 -18.35
N LEU A 208 5.71 2.59 -19.41
CA LEU A 208 5.25 2.51 -20.81
C LEU A 208 4.96 1.06 -21.28
N ASN A 209 5.52 0.04 -20.60
CA ASN A 209 5.32 -1.37 -20.93
C ASN A 209 4.53 -2.09 -19.84
N ARG A 210 3.31 -2.50 -20.12
CA ARG A 210 2.36 -3.09 -19.16
C ARG A 210 2.74 -4.47 -18.62
N ARG A 211 3.61 -5.22 -19.31
CA ARG A 211 4.07 -6.55 -18.82
C ARG A 211 5.01 -6.45 -17.63
N MET A 212 5.93 -5.51 -17.68
CA MET A 212 6.92 -5.35 -16.59
C MET A 212 6.29 -4.95 -15.25
N PRO A 213 5.31 -4.01 -15.20
CA PRO A 213 4.57 -3.72 -13.97
C PRO A 213 3.85 -4.93 -13.41
N GLU A 214 3.16 -5.68 -14.27
CA GLU A 214 2.41 -6.86 -13.81
C GLU A 214 3.33 -7.97 -13.31
N LEU A 215 4.49 -8.16 -13.94
CA LEU A 215 5.52 -9.08 -13.48
C LEU A 215 6.06 -8.66 -12.10
N ARG A 216 6.45 -7.39 -11.95
CA ARG A 216 6.91 -6.83 -10.67
C ARG A 216 5.83 -6.98 -9.61
N SER A 217 4.59 -6.67 -9.95
CA SER A 217 3.44 -6.82 -9.06
C SER A 217 3.20 -8.26 -8.63
N ALA A 218 3.31 -9.23 -9.54
CA ALA A 218 3.16 -10.64 -9.21
C ALA A 218 4.27 -11.14 -8.27
N LYS A 219 5.52 -10.82 -8.58
CA LYS A 219 6.67 -11.17 -7.73
C LYS A 219 6.61 -10.50 -6.37
N GLY A 220 6.28 -9.20 -6.32
CA GLY A 220 6.13 -8.45 -5.07
C GLY A 220 5.01 -9.00 -4.19
N ARG A 221 3.85 -9.34 -4.77
CA ARG A 221 2.77 -10.02 -4.01
C ARG A 221 3.21 -11.38 -3.49
N ALA A 222 3.90 -12.20 -4.28
CA ALA A 222 4.44 -13.47 -3.82
C ALA A 222 5.38 -13.27 -2.63
N ALA A 223 6.33 -12.32 -2.72
CA ALA A 223 7.24 -11.97 -1.65
C ALA A 223 6.49 -11.50 -0.38
N SER A 224 5.43 -10.70 -0.53
CA SER A 224 4.61 -10.27 0.60
C SER A 224 3.87 -11.43 1.29
N PHE A 225 3.49 -12.48 0.56
CA PHE A 225 2.91 -13.69 1.16
C PHE A 225 3.98 -14.57 1.83
N CYS A 226 5.22 -14.62 1.30
CA CYS A 226 6.33 -15.27 1.99
C CYS A 226 6.57 -14.64 3.37
N GLN A 227 6.58 -13.30 3.43
CA GLN A 227 6.68 -12.61 4.72
C GLN A 227 5.52 -12.96 5.65
N SER A 228 4.28 -13.07 5.11
CA SER A 228 3.13 -13.44 5.95
C SER A 228 3.22 -14.86 6.52
N ILE A 229 3.91 -15.80 5.87
CA ILE A 229 4.20 -17.11 6.44
C ILE A 229 5.13 -16.95 7.64
N ILE A 230 6.22 -16.20 7.49
CA ILE A 230 7.16 -15.91 8.59
C ILE A 230 6.43 -15.29 9.77
N ASP A 231 5.58 -14.30 9.53
CA ASP A 231 4.83 -13.60 10.56
C ASP A 231 3.89 -14.54 11.33
N VAL A 232 3.20 -15.43 10.62
CA VAL A 232 2.28 -16.43 11.23
C VAL A 232 3.05 -17.48 12.03
N GLU A 233 4.17 -17.98 11.51
CA GLU A 233 5.03 -18.94 12.22
C GLU A 233 5.66 -18.32 13.46
N TYR A 234 6.10 -17.07 13.40
CA TYR A 234 6.58 -16.30 14.55
C TYR A 234 5.50 -16.18 15.63
N TRP A 235 4.25 -15.84 15.24
CA TRP A 235 3.15 -15.71 16.18
C TRP A 235 2.72 -17.04 16.79
N GLN A 236 2.80 -18.13 16.05
CA GLN A 236 2.58 -19.47 16.58
C GLN A 236 3.67 -19.83 17.60
N GLY A 237 4.94 -19.52 17.31
CA GLY A 237 6.06 -19.73 18.26
C GLY A 237 5.94 -18.91 19.56
N LYS A 238 5.24 -17.76 19.50
CA LYS A 238 4.90 -16.94 20.68
C LYS A 238 3.63 -17.40 21.41
N GLY A 239 2.91 -18.41 20.92
CA GLY A 239 1.68 -18.93 21.51
C GLY A 239 0.44 -18.08 21.26
N PHE A 240 0.48 -17.09 20.37
CA PHE A 240 -0.67 -16.24 20.05
C PHE A 240 -1.69 -16.91 19.11
N ILE A 241 -1.25 -17.88 18.32
CA ILE A 241 -2.10 -18.73 17.49
C ILE A 241 -1.70 -20.21 17.67
N ASP A 242 -2.68 -21.10 17.57
CA ASP A 242 -2.43 -22.54 17.64
C ASP A 242 -1.84 -23.10 16.35
N SER A 243 -1.30 -24.33 16.42
CA SER A 243 -0.66 -24.99 15.29
C SER A 243 -1.64 -25.36 14.15
N VAL A 244 -2.94 -25.51 14.43
CA VAL A 244 -3.96 -25.79 13.40
C VAL A 244 -4.19 -24.54 12.57
N ARG A 245 -4.41 -23.42 13.24
CA ARG A 245 -4.59 -22.11 12.59
C ARG A 245 -3.35 -21.69 11.81
N CYS A 246 -2.16 -21.88 12.37
CA CYS A 246 -0.89 -21.64 11.68
C CYS A 246 -0.81 -22.44 10.36
N ARG A 247 -1.03 -23.75 10.39
CA ARG A 247 -1.00 -24.59 9.19
C ARG A 247 -2.02 -24.15 8.14
N GLN A 248 -3.23 -23.78 8.57
CA GLN A 248 -4.29 -23.30 7.67
C GLN A 248 -3.87 -22.02 6.94
N LEU A 249 -3.38 -21.01 7.66
CA LEU A 249 -2.94 -19.74 7.10
C LEU A 249 -1.72 -19.91 6.18
N CYS A 250 -0.73 -20.69 6.60
CA CYS A 250 0.45 -20.98 5.78
C CYS A 250 0.07 -21.72 4.49
N GLY A 251 -0.89 -22.65 4.56
CA GLY A 251 -1.43 -23.34 3.38
C GLY A 251 -2.04 -22.36 2.37
N GLN A 252 -2.93 -21.46 2.84
CA GLN A 252 -3.54 -20.43 2.01
C GLN A 252 -2.48 -19.51 1.37
N PHE A 253 -1.48 -19.08 2.12
CA PHE A 253 -0.42 -18.21 1.58
C PHE A 253 0.46 -18.96 0.55
N LYS A 254 0.77 -20.23 0.76
CA LYS A 254 1.49 -21.05 -0.23
C LYS A 254 0.74 -21.16 -1.56
N GLU A 255 -0.58 -21.34 -1.54
CA GLU A 255 -1.41 -21.32 -2.75
C GLU A 255 -1.35 -19.97 -3.47
N LEU A 256 -1.42 -18.86 -2.73
CA LEU A 256 -1.33 -17.51 -3.28
C LEU A 256 0.06 -17.21 -3.86
N ILE A 257 1.12 -17.69 -3.21
CA ILE A 257 2.49 -17.61 -3.73
C ILE A 257 2.60 -18.36 -5.05
N ASP A 258 2.17 -19.65 -5.10
CA ASP A 258 2.21 -20.46 -6.32
C ASP A 258 1.43 -19.78 -7.46
N ARG A 259 0.24 -19.27 -7.19
CA ARG A 259 -0.56 -18.54 -8.18
C ARG A 259 0.16 -17.31 -8.74
N ASN A 260 0.77 -16.49 -7.89
CA ASN A 260 1.48 -15.28 -8.32
C ASN A 260 2.76 -15.63 -9.10
N LEU A 261 3.52 -16.63 -8.65
CA LEU A 261 4.72 -17.07 -9.35
C LEU A 261 4.38 -17.77 -10.68
N THR A 262 3.27 -18.51 -10.75
CA THR A 262 2.79 -19.07 -12.01
C THR A 262 2.38 -17.98 -12.99
N PHE A 263 1.76 -16.88 -12.51
CA PHE A 263 1.47 -15.71 -13.33
C PHE A 263 2.75 -14.99 -13.79
N ALA A 264 3.76 -14.89 -12.94
CA ALA A 264 5.06 -14.38 -13.35
C ALA A 264 5.68 -15.24 -14.48
N LYS A 265 5.62 -16.58 -14.38
CA LYS A 265 6.07 -17.49 -15.44
C LYS A 265 5.29 -17.33 -16.75
N LEU A 266 3.99 -17.01 -16.70
CA LEU A 266 3.22 -16.69 -17.90
C LEU A 266 3.79 -15.45 -18.62
N ILE A 267 4.24 -14.44 -17.87
CA ILE A 267 4.80 -13.21 -18.41
C ILE A 267 6.24 -13.41 -18.93
N GLU A 268 7.08 -14.13 -18.17
CA GLU A 268 8.52 -14.30 -18.43
C GLU A 268 8.84 -15.46 -19.37
N GLY A 269 7.93 -16.44 -19.54
CA GLY A 269 8.18 -17.68 -20.27
C GLY A 269 8.87 -17.44 -21.62
N SER A 270 9.96 -18.18 -21.87
CA SER A 270 10.82 -18.00 -23.03
C SER A 270 10.14 -18.50 -24.33
N CYS A 271 9.30 -19.51 -24.23
CA CYS A 271 8.59 -20.10 -25.35
C CYS A 271 7.08 -20.21 -25.13
N PHE A 272 6.34 -20.46 -26.22
CA PHE A 272 4.88 -20.60 -26.18
C PHE A 272 4.43 -21.75 -25.26
N ALA A 273 5.14 -22.87 -25.26
CA ALA A 273 4.77 -24.05 -24.47
C ALA A 273 4.83 -23.77 -22.95
N GLU A 274 5.86 -23.06 -22.48
CA GLU A 274 5.98 -22.65 -21.08
C GLU A 274 4.85 -21.70 -20.68
N ARG A 275 4.57 -20.70 -21.51
CA ARG A 275 3.47 -19.75 -21.27
C ARG A 275 2.12 -20.44 -21.29
N LEU A 276 1.87 -21.35 -22.22
CA LEU A 276 0.63 -22.11 -22.30
C LEU A 276 0.43 -23.00 -21.08
N THR A 277 1.51 -23.63 -20.58
CA THR A 277 1.46 -24.44 -19.37
C THR A 277 1.08 -23.59 -18.14
N ALA A 278 1.72 -22.43 -17.97
CA ALA A 278 1.39 -21.49 -16.91
C ALA A 278 -0.06 -20.96 -17.04
N TYR A 279 -0.47 -20.65 -18.26
CA TYR A 279 -1.83 -20.19 -18.55
C TYR A 279 -2.89 -21.24 -18.18
N ARG A 280 -2.71 -22.50 -18.59
CA ARG A 280 -3.63 -23.60 -18.25
C ARG A 280 -3.69 -23.87 -16.74
N LYS A 281 -2.58 -23.74 -16.02
CA LYS A 281 -2.54 -23.88 -14.56
C LYS A 281 -3.36 -22.79 -13.86
N LEU A 282 -3.30 -21.55 -14.37
CA LEU A 282 -4.02 -20.40 -13.78
C LEU A 282 -5.51 -20.39 -14.08
N TYR A 283 -5.87 -20.78 -15.30
CA TYR A 283 -7.23 -20.61 -15.83
C TYR A 283 -7.79 -21.97 -16.29
N LYS A 284 -8.35 -22.70 -15.33
CA LYS A 284 -9.01 -24.00 -15.60
C LYS A 284 -10.32 -23.87 -16.38
N HIS A 285 -10.95 -22.69 -16.29
CA HIS A 285 -12.22 -22.38 -16.95
C HIS A 285 -12.12 -21.07 -17.71
N ILE A 286 -12.88 -20.94 -18.79
CA ILE A 286 -12.96 -19.70 -19.57
C ILE A 286 -13.64 -18.63 -18.71
N SER A 287 -12.91 -17.54 -18.46
CA SER A 287 -13.39 -16.36 -17.73
C SER A 287 -12.95 -15.10 -18.43
N VAL A 288 -13.53 -13.96 -18.10
CA VAL A 288 -13.09 -12.66 -18.62
C VAL A 288 -11.60 -12.43 -18.33
N ASP A 289 -11.13 -12.79 -17.13
CA ASP A 289 -9.71 -12.70 -16.77
C ASP A 289 -8.84 -13.62 -17.62
N ALA A 290 -9.29 -14.85 -17.91
CA ALA A 290 -8.58 -15.76 -18.81
C ALA A 290 -8.44 -15.14 -20.22
N ILE A 291 -9.53 -14.64 -20.80
CA ILE A 291 -9.53 -14.01 -22.13
C ILE A 291 -8.58 -12.80 -22.17
N LEU A 292 -8.61 -11.93 -21.15
CA LEU A 292 -7.77 -10.74 -21.08
C LEU A 292 -6.27 -11.06 -20.92
N ARG A 293 -5.91 -12.30 -20.55
CA ARG A 293 -4.51 -12.75 -20.43
C ARG A 293 -4.00 -13.54 -21.64
N ILE A 294 -4.82 -13.80 -22.65
CA ILE A 294 -4.39 -14.45 -23.89
C ILE A 294 -3.16 -13.75 -24.53
N PRO A 295 -3.07 -12.40 -24.58
CA PRO A 295 -1.91 -11.72 -25.14
C PRO A 295 -0.56 -12.17 -24.54
N TYR A 296 -0.52 -12.65 -23.29
CA TYR A 296 0.72 -13.15 -22.67
C TYR A 296 1.21 -14.47 -23.25
N LEU A 297 0.38 -15.21 -23.99
CA LEU A 297 0.78 -16.41 -24.72
C LEU A 297 1.63 -16.10 -25.97
N LEU A 298 1.50 -14.87 -26.50
CA LEU A 298 2.11 -14.47 -27.76
C LEU A 298 3.53 -13.92 -27.55
N PRO A 299 4.36 -13.83 -28.62
CA PRO A 299 5.62 -13.11 -28.58
C PRO A 299 5.43 -11.71 -28.02
N LYS A 300 6.44 -11.19 -27.31
CA LYS A 300 6.34 -9.95 -26.51
C LYS A 300 5.76 -8.79 -27.31
N SER A 301 6.30 -8.52 -28.52
CA SER A 301 5.87 -7.39 -29.37
C SER A 301 4.39 -7.47 -29.76
N LEU A 302 3.92 -8.65 -30.18
CA LEU A 302 2.53 -8.85 -30.59
C LEU A 302 1.60 -8.91 -29.36
N GLY A 303 2.07 -9.52 -28.27
CA GLY A 303 1.31 -9.60 -27.02
C GLY A 303 1.10 -8.23 -26.38
N ASP A 304 2.10 -7.35 -26.40
CA ASP A 304 2.00 -5.99 -25.85
C ASP A 304 1.05 -5.11 -26.68
N PHE A 305 1.08 -5.26 -28.01
CA PHE A 305 0.12 -4.61 -28.90
C PHE A 305 -1.33 -5.03 -28.62
N LEU A 306 -1.58 -6.33 -28.58
CA LEU A 306 -2.92 -6.85 -28.28
C LEU A 306 -3.36 -6.56 -26.85
N TYR A 307 -2.45 -6.55 -25.87
CA TYR A 307 -2.76 -6.15 -24.49
C TYR A 307 -3.27 -4.71 -24.41
N GLY A 308 -2.74 -3.81 -25.25
CA GLY A 308 -3.25 -2.44 -25.37
C GLY A 308 -4.72 -2.40 -25.76
N ILE A 309 -5.11 -3.24 -26.73
CA ILE A 309 -6.49 -3.35 -27.21
C ILE A 309 -7.39 -4.02 -26.16
N TYR A 310 -7.00 -5.19 -25.65
CA TYR A 310 -7.79 -5.96 -24.68
C TYR A 310 -7.86 -5.29 -23.31
N GLY A 311 -6.82 -4.55 -22.90
CA GLY A 311 -6.81 -3.79 -21.67
C GLY A 311 -7.87 -2.68 -21.66
N ALA A 312 -8.06 -2.00 -22.79
CA ALA A 312 -9.10 -1.00 -22.96
C ALA A 312 -10.51 -1.63 -22.92
N LEU A 313 -10.69 -2.77 -23.62
CA LEU A 313 -11.95 -3.54 -23.61
C LEU A 313 -12.27 -4.11 -22.22
N GLY A 314 -11.26 -4.64 -21.50
CA GLY A 314 -11.45 -5.18 -20.16
C GLY A 314 -11.83 -4.13 -19.13
N PHE A 315 -11.33 -2.92 -19.27
CA PHE A 315 -11.75 -1.79 -18.44
C PHE A 315 -13.22 -1.44 -18.68
N ALA A 316 -13.65 -1.43 -19.93
CA ALA A 316 -15.04 -1.20 -20.32
C ALA A 316 -15.99 -2.30 -19.80
N VAL A 317 -15.60 -3.58 -19.94
CA VAL A 317 -16.41 -4.75 -19.48
C VAL A 317 -16.50 -4.77 -17.94
N ARG A 318 -15.43 -4.51 -17.21
CA ARG A 318 -15.46 -4.43 -15.74
C ARG A 318 -16.35 -3.28 -15.26
N ARG A 319 -16.33 -2.15 -15.96
CA ARG A 319 -17.22 -1.01 -15.65
C ARG A 319 -18.69 -1.36 -15.84
N VAL A 320 -19.03 -2.09 -16.89
CA VAL A 320 -20.41 -2.56 -17.15
C VAL A 320 -20.85 -3.60 -16.13
N SER A 321 -20.01 -4.55 -15.76
CA SER A 321 -20.33 -5.57 -14.75
C SER A 321 -20.48 -4.97 -13.34
N TYR A 322 -19.72 -3.94 -13.01
CA TYR A 322 -19.86 -3.19 -11.76
C TYR A 322 -21.21 -2.44 -11.70
N LEU A 323 -21.58 -1.77 -12.80
CA LEU A 323 -22.86 -1.05 -12.89
C LEU A 323 -24.08 -1.99 -12.83
N ARG A 324 -23.96 -3.26 -13.25
CA ARG A 324 -25.03 -4.27 -13.11
C ARG A 324 -25.17 -4.79 -11.67
N LYS A 325 -24.08 -4.81 -10.88
CA LYS A 325 -24.11 -5.22 -9.46
C LYS A 325 -24.62 -4.13 -8.50
N VAL A 326 -24.66 -2.88 -8.92
CA VAL A 326 -25.15 -1.73 -8.13
C VAL A 326 -26.66 -1.49 -8.35
N LYS A 327 -27.34 -2.29 -9.21
CA LYS A 327 -28.78 -2.20 -9.48
C LYS A 327 -29.60 -3.36 -8.91
N VAL A 328 -29.11 -4.01 -7.83
CA VAL A 328 -29.93 -4.98 -7.06
C VAL A 328 -29.90 -4.59 -5.60
#